data_e447f3c5bf9709ebabf46f4cfa4ccc0b
#
_entry.id   e447f3c5bf9709ebabf46f4cfa4ccc0b
#
_cell.length_a   1.000
_cell.length_b   1.000
_cell.length_c   1.000
_cell.angle_alpha   90.00
_cell.angle_beta   90.00
_cell.angle_gamma   90.00
#
_symmetry.space_group_name_H-M   'P 1'
#
loop_
_entity.id
_entity.type
_entity.pdbx_description
1 polymer ?
#
loop_
_entity_poly.entity_id
_entity_poly.type
_entity_poly.pdbx_seq_one_letter_code
_entity_poly.pdbx_strand_id
1 'polypeptide(L)'
;MNEKLRSELEAVLGEPIVGMLPTSGKVQTRSGRQLFLKRGATSKAYRCEAVGLAEIASAGEVATPEVIAVGKNYILTEYVSQQHRGDRAFFEDFGRRLARLHRHTAERFGFREDNFIGLTPQINTPEGAECKDWALFYLNKRLRYQFRLAEQNGYVSAHLAAEFSRFEAVAAKLLNEAQEAPSLIHGDLWSGNFLCGAGGEVVLIDPAVYYGHREAELAMTHLFGGFPQSFYDAYMREYPLQAGWQ
;
A
#
# COMPACT_ATOMS: atom_id res chain seq x y z
N MET A 1 -29.04 -9.63 6.89
CA MET A 1 -27.82 -9.24 6.13
C MET A 1 -26.64 -10.16 6.39
N ASN A 2 -26.37 -10.58 7.63
CA ASN A 2 -25.30 -11.50 7.95
C ASN A 2 -25.50 -12.94 7.43
N GLU A 3 -26.73 -13.45 7.38
CA GLU A 3 -27.00 -14.83 6.89
C GLU A 3 -26.70 -15.00 5.39
N LYS A 4 -27.12 -14.01 4.56
CA LYS A 4 -26.82 -14.04 3.13
C LYS A 4 -25.31 -14.04 2.86
N LEU A 5 -24.56 -13.19 3.57
CA LEU A 5 -23.11 -13.15 3.46
C LEU A 5 -22.47 -14.47 3.94
N ARG A 6 -22.99 -15.01 5.05
CA ARG A 6 -22.52 -16.32 5.56
C ARG A 6 -22.66 -17.39 4.50
N SER A 7 -23.84 -17.53 3.91
CA SER A 7 -24.11 -18.53 2.87
C SER A 7 -23.21 -18.33 1.64
N GLU A 8 -22.93 -17.07 1.26
CA GLU A 8 -22.01 -16.77 0.17
C GLU A 8 -20.58 -17.18 0.49
N LEU A 9 -20.09 -16.85 1.69
CA LEU A 9 -18.74 -17.23 2.14
C LEU A 9 -18.58 -18.74 2.28
N GLU A 10 -19.57 -19.42 2.87
CA GLU A 10 -19.55 -20.89 3.02
C GLU A 10 -19.59 -21.60 1.67
N ALA A 11 -20.29 -21.05 0.68
CA ALA A 11 -20.29 -21.58 -0.69
C ALA A 11 -18.91 -21.42 -1.35
N VAL A 12 -18.22 -20.29 -1.15
CA VAL A 12 -16.86 -20.08 -1.64
C VAL A 12 -15.85 -20.99 -0.95
N LEU A 13 -16.01 -21.19 0.36
CA LEU A 13 -15.09 -22.01 1.16
C LEU A 13 -15.32 -23.52 1.03
N GLY A 14 -16.53 -23.92 0.60
CA GLY A 14 -16.94 -25.31 0.54
C GLY A 14 -17.20 -25.95 1.92
N GLU A 15 -17.22 -25.14 2.98
CA GLU A 15 -17.41 -25.60 4.35
C GLU A 15 -18.05 -24.55 5.26
N PRO A 16 -18.73 -24.94 6.37
CA PRO A 16 -19.36 -24.01 7.29
C PRO A 16 -18.36 -23.15 8.07
N ILE A 17 -18.81 -21.92 8.36
CA ILE A 17 -18.10 -20.96 9.24
C ILE A 17 -18.62 -21.13 10.68
N VAL A 18 -17.69 -21.12 11.63
CA VAL A 18 -17.98 -21.22 13.07
C VAL A 18 -18.10 -19.83 13.69
N GLY A 19 -19.05 -19.64 14.60
CA GLY A 19 -19.26 -18.39 15.33
C GLY A 19 -19.90 -17.28 14.50
N MET A 20 -19.84 -16.04 14.99
CA MET A 20 -20.40 -14.87 14.33
C MET A 20 -19.44 -14.26 13.31
N LEU A 21 -19.97 -13.73 12.22
CA LEU A 21 -19.17 -12.98 11.27
C LEU A 21 -18.84 -11.58 11.81
N PRO A 22 -17.55 -11.20 11.91
CA PRO A 22 -17.15 -9.86 12.30
C PRO A 22 -17.43 -8.83 11.19
N THR A 23 -17.37 -7.55 11.53
CA THR A 23 -17.30 -6.48 10.53
C THR A 23 -15.91 -6.47 9.89
N SER A 24 -14.87 -6.62 10.71
CA SER A 24 -13.50 -6.87 10.28
C SER A 24 -12.84 -7.75 11.33
N GLY A 25 -12.18 -8.82 10.92
CA GLY A 25 -11.51 -9.70 11.84
C GLY A 25 -11.44 -11.15 11.40
N LYS A 26 -10.98 -11.98 12.34
CA LYS A 26 -10.76 -13.41 12.14
C LYS A 26 -12.08 -14.16 11.96
N VAL A 27 -12.10 -15.04 10.98
CA VAL A 27 -13.14 -16.02 10.71
C VAL A 27 -12.52 -17.41 10.79
N GLN A 28 -13.25 -18.37 11.37
CA GLN A 28 -12.80 -19.77 11.46
C GLN A 28 -13.83 -20.68 10.82
N THR A 29 -13.35 -21.64 10.03
CA THR A 29 -14.20 -22.69 9.45
C THR A 29 -14.30 -23.89 10.38
N ARG A 30 -15.21 -24.82 10.06
CA ARG A 30 -15.40 -26.06 10.83
C ARG A 30 -14.14 -26.94 10.82
N SER A 31 -13.37 -26.95 9.74
CA SER A 31 -12.09 -27.67 9.66
C SER A 31 -10.96 -27.05 10.47
N GLY A 32 -11.19 -25.83 11.04
CA GLY A 32 -10.17 -25.08 11.79
C GLY A 32 -9.36 -24.10 10.92
N ARG A 33 -9.64 -23.99 9.61
CA ARG A 33 -9.00 -22.99 8.75
C ARG A 33 -9.31 -21.59 9.25
N GLN A 34 -8.29 -20.73 9.31
CA GLN A 34 -8.40 -19.36 9.79
C GLN A 34 -8.26 -18.38 8.63
N LEU A 35 -9.18 -17.44 8.57
CA LEU A 35 -9.28 -16.44 7.52
C LEU A 35 -9.49 -15.06 8.12
N PHE A 36 -9.22 -14.00 7.36
CA PHE A 36 -9.48 -12.63 7.77
C PHE A 36 -10.51 -12.00 6.83
N LEU A 37 -11.62 -11.57 7.41
CA LEU A 37 -12.71 -10.89 6.70
C LEU A 37 -12.61 -9.39 6.93
N LYS A 38 -12.60 -8.60 5.85
CA LYS A 38 -12.78 -7.13 5.88
C LYS A 38 -14.07 -6.77 5.19
N ARG A 39 -14.82 -5.82 5.79
CA ARG A 39 -16.10 -5.31 5.27
C ARG A 39 -16.17 -3.80 5.49
N GLY A 40 -17.00 -3.13 4.68
CA GLY A 40 -17.29 -1.70 4.85
C GLY A 40 -16.82 -0.81 3.71
N ALA A 41 -15.90 -1.29 2.86
CA ALA A 41 -15.52 -0.58 1.64
C ALA A 41 -16.35 -1.02 0.42
N THR A 42 -16.11 -0.36 -0.71
CA THR A 42 -16.78 -0.70 -1.97
C THR A 42 -16.15 -1.93 -2.63
N SER A 43 -16.91 -2.60 -3.49
CA SER A 43 -16.40 -3.70 -4.32
C SER A 43 -15.17 -3.29 -5.14
N LYS A 44 -15.13 -2.04 -5.62
CA LYS A 44 -13.97 -1.51 -6.37
C LYS A 44 -12.73 -1.42 -5.47
N ALA A 45 -12.87 -0.88 -4.25
CA ALA A 45 -11.75 -0.77 -3.31
C ALA A 45 -11.15 -2.14 -2.98
N TYR A 46 -12.00 -3.14 -2.68
CA TYR A 46 -11.52 -4.50 -2.38
C TYR A 46 -10.89 -5.20 -3.59
N ARG A 47 -11.39 -4.96 -4.81
CA ARG A 47 -10.70 -5.47 -6.01
C ARG A 47 -9.33 -4.84 -6.20
N CYS A 48 -9.22 -3.52 -5.98
CA CYS A 48 -7.93 -2.83 -6.05
C CYS A 48 -6.95 -3.36 -4.99
N GLU A 49 -7.42 -3.61 -3.76
CA GLU A 49 -6.62 -4.22 -2.71
C GLU A 49 -6.12 -5.62 -3.12
N ALA A 50 -7.01 -6.47 -3.63
CA ALA A 50 -6.65 -7.81 -4.10
C ALA A 50 -5.63 -7.77 -5.24
N VAL A 51 -5.79 -6.84 -6.19
CA VAL A 51 -4.86 -6.61 -7.29
C VAL A 51 -3.50 -6.15 -6.75
N GLY A 52 -3.48 -5.25 -5.76
CA GLY A 52 -2.26 -4.77 -5.13
C GLY A 52 -1.50 -5.86 -4.38
N LEU A 53 -2.21 -6.69 -3.60
CA LEU A 53 -1.61 -7.85 -2.92
C LEU A 53 -0.99 -8.83 -3.93
N ALA A 54 -1.69 -9.14 -5.01
CA ALA A 54 -1.19 -10.01 -6.06
C ALA A 54 0.03 -9.43 -6.80
N GLU A 55 0.06 -8.11 -7.02
CA GLU A 55 1.20 -7.43 -7.67
C GLU A 55 2.46 -7.54 -6.80
N ILE A 56 2.36 -7.25 -5.49
CA ILE A 56 3.47 -7.40 -4.53
C ILE A 56 3.91 -8.86 -4.45
N ALA A 57 2.97 -9.81 -4.34
CA ALA A 57 3.27 -11.22 -4.27
C ALA A 57 4.02 -11.72 -5.51
N SER A 58 3.69 -11.20 -6.70
CA SER A 58 4.34 -11.58 -7.96
C SER A 58 5.82 -11.26 -8.01
N ALA A 59 6.27 -10.26 -7.24
CA ALA A 59 7.69 -9.92 -7.10
C ALA A 59 8.50 -10.96 -6.31
N GLY A 60 7.84 -11.76 -5.44
CA GLY A 60 8.47 -12.84 -4.68
C GLY A 60 9.39 -12.41 -3.53
N GLU A 61 9.47 -11.11 -3.23
CA GLU A 61 10.41 -10.57 -2.25
C GLU A 61 9.80 -10.42 -0.85
N VAL A 62 8.52 -10.07 -0.77
CA VAL A 62 7.79 -9.85 0.48
C VAL A 62 6.51 -10.66 0.45
N ALA A 63 6.14 -11.27 1.56
CA ALA A 63 4.88 -12.00 1.66
C ALA A 63 3.68 -11.05 1.72
N THR A 64 2.55 -11.51 1.21
CA THR A 64 1.22 -10.92 1.36
C THR A 64 0.21 -12.01 1.71
N PRO A 65 -0.91 -11.70 2.40
CA PRO A 65 -1.94 -12.70 2.62
C PRO A 65 -2.55 -13.16 1.29
N GLU A 66 -2.80 -14.45 1.14
CA GLU A 66 -3.54 -14.99 -0.01
C GLU A 66 -4.97 -14.42 -0.03
N VAL A 67 -5.41 -13.93 -1.17
CA VAL A 67 -6.80 -13.49 -1.37
C VAL A 67 -7.66 -14.69 -1.74
N ILE A 68 -8.60 -15.04 -0.88
CA ILE A 68 -9.50 -16.18 -1.06
C ILE A 68 -10.73 -15.78 -1.88
N ALA A 69 -11.30 -14.60 -1.58
CA ALA A 69 -12.46 -14.10 -2.30
C ALA A 69 -12.61 -12.59 -2.18
N VAL A 70 -13.19 -11.99 -3.22
CA VAL A 70 -13.63 -10.59 -3.22
C VAL A 70 -15.11 -10.56 -3.60
N GLY A 71 -15.94 -10.05 -2.70
CA GLY A 71 -17.37 -9.87 -2.94
C GLY A 71 -17.77 -8.40 -3.13
N LYS A 72 -19.08 -8.17 -3.11
CA LYS A 72 -19.63 -6.82 -3.29
C LYS A 72 -19.17 -5.84 -2.20
N ASN A 73 -19.09 -6.30 -0.95
CA ASN A 73 -18.83 -5.48 0.23
C ASN A 73 -17.81 -6.11 1.17
N TYR A 74 -16.96 -7.02 0.68
CA TYR A 74 -15.95 -7.68 1.48
C TYR A 74 -14.75 -8.13 0.65
N ILE A 75 -13.65 -8.33 1.36
CA ILE A 75 -12.52 -9.15 0.94
C ILE A 75 -12.27 -10.20 2.02
N LEU A 76 -12.00 -11.42 1.62
CA LEU A 76 -11.63 -12.55 2.47
C LEU A 76 -10.22 -12.97 2.10
N THR A 77 -9.33 -12.93 3.07
CA THR A 77 -7.92 -13.32 2.88
C THR A 77 -7.53 -14.43 3.85
N GLU A 78 -6.38 -15.01 3.66
CA GLU A 78 -5.68 -15.77 4.66
C GLU A 78 -5.56 -14.96 5.97
N TYR A 79 -5.68 -15.65 7.11
CA TYR A 79 -5.39 -15.05 8.41
C TYR A 79 -3.90 -15.19 8.73
N VAL A 80 -3.20 -14.11 8.79
CA VAL A 80 -1.79 -14.09 9.20
C VAL A 80 -1.72 -14.11 10.73
N SER A 81 -1.24 -15.22 11.28
CA SER A 81 -0.91 -15.29 12.70
C SER A 81 0.28 -14.40 13.00
N GLN A 82 0.09 -13.47 13.93
CA GLN A 82 1.12 -12.50 14.28
C GLN A 82 1.94 -12.98 15.48
N GLN A 83 3.24 -12.73 15.43
CA GLN A 83 4.09 -12.65 16.61
C GLN A 83 4.16 -11.20 17.13
N HIS A 84 4.75 -10.99 18.30
CA HIS A 84 5.07 -9.66 18.79
C HIS A 84 5.91 -8.89 17.76
N ARG A 85 5.79 -7.55 17.76
CA ARG A 85 6.56 -6.65 16.87
C ARG A 85 7.99 -7.14 16.73
N GLY A 86 8.43 -7.25 15.50
CA GLY A 86 9.72 -7.80 15.15
C GLY A 86 10.88 -7.13 15.88
N ASP A 87 11.89 -7.92 16.18
CA ASP A 87 13.15 -7.46 16.75
C ASP A 87 14.02 -6.76 15.68
N ARG A 88 15.26 -6.45 16.06
CA ARG A 88 16.24 -5.84 15.14
C ARG A 88 16.45 -6.69 13.88
N ALA A 89 16.54 -8.01 14.01
CA ALA A 89 16.79 -8.91 12.88
C ALA A 89 15.61 -8.92 11.90
N PHE A 90 14.38 -8.86 12.41
CA PHE A 90 13.16 -8.69 11.60
C PHE A 90 13.23 -7.41 10.75
N PHE A 91 13.54 -6.27 11.37
CA PHE A 91 13.59 -5.00 10.64
C PHE A 91 14.78 -4.92 9.67
N GLU A 92 15.90 -5.55 9.96
CA GLU A 92 17.00 -5.67 9.01
C GLU A 92 16.61 -6.55 7.80
N ASP A 93 15.88 -7.64 8.01
CA ASP A 93 15.34 -8.46 6.91
C ASP A 93 14.28 -7.71 6.11
N PHE A 94 13.37 -7.03 6.80
CA PHE A 94 12.36 -6.20 6.15
C PHE A 94 12.99 -5.14 5.24
N GLY A 95 13.98 -4.39 5.72
CA GLY A 95 14.68 -3.38 4.92
C GLY A 95 15.32 -3.97 3.67
N ARG A 96 15.98 -5.14 3.77
CA ARG A 96 16.55 -5.85 2.61
C ARG A 96 15.46 -6.27 1.60
N ARG A 97 14.37 -6.87 2.08
CA ARG A 97 13.27 -7.34 1.22
C ARG A 97 12.55 -6.18 0.53
N LEU A 98 12.29 -5.09 1.24
CA LEU A 98 11.71 -3.89 0.62
C LEU A 98 12.63 -3.31 -0.45
N ALA A 99 13.93 -3.26 -0.19
CA ALA A 99 14.91 -2.81 -1.18
C ALA A 99 14.88 -3.67 -2.46
N ARG A 100 14.71 -4.99 -2.32
CA ARG A 100 14.56 -5.91 -3.46
C ARG A 100 13.22 -5.73 -4.16
N LEU A 101 12.12 -5.55 -3.42
CA LEU A 101 10.81 -5.20 -3.99
C LEU A 101 10.93 -3.95 -4.87
N HIS A 102 11.63 -2.92 -4.40
CA HIS A 102 11.84 -1.69 -5.16
C HIS A 102 12.74 -1.84 -6.40
N ARG A 103 13.45 -2.96 -6.57
CA ARG A 103 14.18 -3.30 -7.80
C ARG A 103 13.27 -3.86 -8.90
N HIS A 104 12.04 -4.23 -8.57
CA HIS A 104 11.02 -4.54 -9.57
C HIS A 104 10.51 -3.24 -10.19
N THR A 105 10.93 -2.97 -11.41
CA THR A 105 10.67 -1.71 -12.11
C THR A 105 9.71 -1.89 -13.27
N ALA A 106 9.09 -0.78 -13.70
CA ALA A 106 8.26 -0.72 -14.88
C ALA A 106 8.80 0.32 -15.88
N GLU A 107 8.27 0.26 -17.09
CA GLU A 107 8.60 1.26 -18.10
C GLU A 107 7.96 2.63 -17.85
N ARG A 108 6.91 2.70 -17.01
CA ARG A 108 6.11 3.91 -16.76
C ARG A 108 5.79 4.06 -15.30
N PHE A 109 5.73 5.30 -14.82
CA PHE A 109 5.11 5.63 -13.54
C PHE A 109 3.62 5.34 -13.55
N GLY A 110 3.04 5.15 -12.35
CA GLY A 110 1.63 4.87 -12.18
C GLY A 110 1.29 3.39 -12.17
N PHE A 111 0.05 3.06 -12.50
CA PHE A 111 -0.44 1.69 -12.54
C PHE A 111 -1.44 1.51 -13.66
N ARG A 112 -1.83 0.25 -13.95
CA ARG A 112 -2.82 -0.06 -15.00
C ARG A 112 -4.22 0.46 -14.71
N GLU A 113 -4.51 0.73 -13.43
CA GLU A 113 -5.80 1.24 -12.96
C GLU A 113 -5.61 2.14 -11.72
N ASP A 114 -6.59 3.03 -11.50
CA ASP A 114 -6.67 3.82 -10.29
C ASP A 114 -7.12 2.94 -9.13
N ASN A 115 -6.60 3.21 -7.94
CA ASN A 115 -6.95 2.49 -6.72
C ASN A 115 -7.36 3.44 -5.59
N PHE A 116 -7.11 3.04 -4.35
CA PHE A 116 -7.50 3.81 -3.17
C PHE A 116 -6.36 3.80 -2.15
N ILE A 117 -6.20 4.93 -1.46
CA ILE A 117 -5.46 5.03 -0.21
C ILE A 117 -6.50 5.26 0.90
N GLY A 118 -6.72 4.25 1.73
CA GLY A 118 -7.91 4.22 2.59
C GLY A 118 -9.20 4.27 1.78
N LEU A 119 -10.02 5.31 1.98
CA LEU A 119 -11.24 5.55 1.21
C LEU A 119 -11.07 6.58 0.09
N THR A 120 -9.92 7.23 0.00
CA THR A 120 -9.65 8.28 -0.97
C THR A 120 -9.17 7.68 -2.30
N PRO A 121 -9.80 8.02 -3.43
CA PRO A 121 -9.32 7.60 -4.74
C PRO A 121 -7.88 8.07 -4.98
N GLN A 122 -7.05 7.19 -5.49
CA GLN A 122 -5.68 7.44 -5.89
C GLN A 122 -5.53 7.27 -7.41
N ILE A 123 -5.23 8.37 -8.09
CA ILE A 123 -5.12 8.36 -9.55
C ILE A 123 -3.75 7.83 -9.95
N ASN A 124 -3.74 6.71 -10.66
CA ASN A 124 -2.52 6.00 -11.04
C ASN A 124 -2.31 5.93 -12.55
N THR A 125 -3.31 6.31 -13.35
CA THR A 125 -3.22 6.29 -14.81
C THR A 125 -2.49 7.54 -15.30
N PRO A 126 -1.23 7.44 -15.77
CA PRO A 126 -0.47 8.58 -16.25
C PRO A 126 -0.88 8.97 -17.67
N GLU A 127 -0.67 10.23 -18.02
CA GLU A 127 -0.96 10.78 -19.34
C GLU A 127 0.29 11.46 -19.93
N GLY A 128 0.57 11.22 -21.20
CA GLY A 128 1.66 11.87 -21.93
C GLY A 128 3.01 11.74 -21.23
N ALA A 129 3.63 12.88 -20.88
CA ALA A 129 4.95 12.93 -20.26
C ALA A 129 4.99 12.34 -18.84
N GLU A 130 3.85 12.32 -18.11
CA GLU A 130 3.75 11.73 -16.77
C GLU A 130 4.21 10.26 -16.74
N CYS A 131 4.12 9.57 -17.88
CA CYS A 131 4.58 8.18 -17.99
C CYS A 131 6.07 8.01 -17.67
N LYS A 132 6.88 9.01 -17.93
CA LYS A 132 8.35 8.96 -17.83
C LYS A 132 8.94 10.00 -16.89
N ASP A 133 8.14 10.95 -16.45
CA ASP A 133 8.56 12.07 -15.60
C ASP A 133 7.91 11.95 -14.22
N TRP A 134 8.73 11.60 -13.24
CA TRP A 134 8.28 11.45 -11.86
C TRP A 134 7.71 12.75 -11.28
N ALA A 135 8.35 13.88 -11.54
CA ALA A 135 7.91 15.16 -11.00
C ALA A 135 6.52 15.51 -11.53
N LEU A 136 6.29 15.37 -12.84
CA LEU A 136 4.98 15.60 -13.44
C LEU A 136 3.92 14.64 -12.91
N PHE A 137 4.25 13.33 -12.81
CA PHE A 137 3.34 12.35 -12.28
C PHE A 137 2.95 12.67 -10.83
N TYR A 138 3.93 12.90 -9.96
CA TYR A 138 3.66 13.14 -8.54
C TYR A 138 2.94 14.46 -8.30
N LEU A 139 3.34 15.53 -8.98
CA LEU A 139 2.65 16.82 -8.90
C LEU A 139 1.18 16.69 -9.33
N ASN A 140 0.91 16.08 -10.47
CA ASN A 140 -0.45 16.03 -11.02
C ASN A 140 -1.34 15.00 -10.32
N LYS A 141 -0.83 13.78 -10.13
CA LYS A 141 -1.61 12.63 -9.65
C LYS A 141 -1.60 12.47 -8.14
N ARG A 142 -0.74 13.20 -7.42
CA ARG A 142 -0.69 13.21 -5.95
C ARG A 142 -1.01 14.61 -5.40
N LEU A 143 -0.10 15.57 -5.52
CA LEU A 143 -0.22 16.87 -4.84
C LEU A 143 -1.41 17.68 -5.33
N ARG A 144 -1.50 17.96 -6.64
CA ARG A 144 -2.59 18.74 -7.23
C ARG A 144 -3.95 18.04 -7.11
N TYR A 145 -3.96 16.71 -7.24
CA TYR A 145 -5.19 15.94 -7.09
C TYR A 145 -5.74 16.07 -5.68
N GLN A 146 -4.91 15.85 -4.66
CA GLN A 146 -5.32 15.97 -3.25
C GLN A 146 -5.71 17.41 -2.89
N PHE A 147 -4.97 18.40 -3.40
CA PHE A 147 -5.31 19.80 -3.19
C PHE A 147 -6.67 20.17 -3.79
N ARG A 148 -6.95 19.77 -5.04
CA ARG A 148 -8.28 19.96 -5.65
C ARG A 148 -9.39 19.27 -4.87
N LEU A 149 -9.15 18.07 -4.36
CA LEU A 149 -10.12 17.37 -3.54
C LEU A 149 -10.40 18.12 -2.23
N ALA A 150 -9.38 18.64 -1.58
CA ALA A 150 -9.52 19.49 -0.39
C ALA A 150 -10.29 20.79 -0.69
N GLU A 151 -10.02 21.41 -1.85
CA GLU A 151 -10.73 22.60 -2.32
C GLU A 151 -12.22 22.32 -2.56
N GLN A 152 -12.55 21.24 -3.26
CA GLN A 152 -13.93 20.79 -3.50
C GLN A 152 -14.70 20.53 -2.20
N ASN A 153 -14.01 20.07 -1.15
CA ASN A 153 -14.58 19.82 0.17
C ASN A 153 -14.59 21.06 1.09
N GLY A 154 -14.17 22.23 0.59
CA GLY A 154 -14.19 23.49 1.34
C GLY A 154 -13.11 23.63 2.41
N TYR A 155 -12.04 22.83 2.35
CA TYR A 155 -10.93 22.87 3.32
C TYR A 155 -9.82 23.85 2.93
N VAL A 156 -9.88 24.48 1.76
CA VAL A 156 -8.82 25.37 1.26
C VAL A 156 -9.17 26.84 1.50
N SER A 157 -8.41 27.50 2.36
CA SER A 157 -8.46 28.95 2.52
C SER A 157 -7.58 29.66 1.47
N ALA A 158 -7.79 30.96 1.26
CA ALA A 158 -6.93 31.78 0.38
C ALA A 158 -5.44 31.73 0.81
N HIS A 159 -5.18 31.68 2.12
CA HIS A 159 -3.82 31.52 2.65
C HIS A 159 -3.22 30.15 2.27
N LEU A 160 -3.96 29.06 2.49
CA LEU A 160 -3.50 27.73 2.11
C LEU A 160 -3.24 27.60 0.60
N ALA A 161 -4.09 28.22 -0.24
CA ALA A 161 -3.89 28.22 -1.68
C ALA A 161 -2.59 28.95 -2.09
N ALA A 162 -2.29 30.09 -1.46
CA ALA A 162 -1.05 30.83 -1.71
C ALA A 162 0.19 30.02 -1.27
N GLU A 163 0.13 29.37 -0.10
CA GLU A 163 1.23 28.52 0.39
C GLU A 163 1.41 27.27 -0.46
N PHE A 164 0.33 26.65 -0.91
CA PHE A 164 0.42 25.50 -1.82
C PHE A 164 1.11 25.87 -3.14
N SER A 165 0.81 27.03 -3.71
CA SER A 165 1.47 27.49 -4.95
C SER A 165 2.99 27.69 -4.76
N ARG A 166 3.42 28.19 -3.59
CA ARG A 166 4.84 28.32 -3.25
C ARG A 166 5.50 26.97 -3.06
N PHE A 167 4.83 26.08 -2.31
CA PHE A 167 5.30 24.72 -2.08
C PHE A 167 5.45 23.95 -3.39
N GLU A 168 4.48 24.07 -4.31
CA GLU A 168 4.49 23.37 -5.59
C GLU A 168 5.72 23.72 -6.43
N ALA A 169 6.13 24.98 -6.46
CA ALA A 169 7.33 25.42 -7.17
C ALA A 169 8.62 24.79 -6.59
N VAL A 170 8.71 24.66 -5.26
CA VAL A 170 9.83 24.00 -4.58
C VAL A 170 9.78 22.50 -4.80
N ALA A 171 8.61 21.88 -4.64
CA ALA A 171 8.42 20.45 -4.85
C ALA A 171 8.78 20.04 -6.28
N ALA A 172 8.38 20.81 -7.30
CA ALA A 172 8.74 20.55 -8.68
C ALA A 172 10.26 20.51 -8.89
N LYS A 173 11.01 21.42 -8.28
CA LYS A 173 12.46 21.45 -8.37
C LYS A 173 13.08 20.20 -7.71
N LEU A 174 12.70 19.88 -6.47
CA LEU A 174 13.23 18.75 -5.73
C LEU A 174 12.93 17.41 -6.44
N LEU A 175 11.70 17.22 -6.91
CA LEU A 175 11.29 16.00 -7.61
C LEU A 175 12.00 15.83 -8.95
N ASN A 176 12.39 16.90 -9.64
CA ASN A 176 13.15 16.83 -10.88
C ASN A 176 14.62 16.44 -10.67
N GLU A 177 15.18 16.66 -9.49
CA GLU A 177 16.53 16.25 -9.14
C GLU A 177 16.63 14.75 -8.84
N ALA A 178 15.49 14.10 -8.53
CA ALA A 178 15.39 12.67 -8.19
C ALA A 178 14.90 11.85 -9.40
N GLN A 179 15.81 11.44 -10.27
CA GLN A 179 15.49 10.62 -11.45
C GLN A 179 15.90 9.17 -11.25
N GLU A 180 14.91 8.30 -11.07
CA GLU A 180 15.08 6.84 -11.00
C GLU A 180 13.99 6.14 -11.83
N ALA A 181 14.22 4.86 -12.16
CA ALA A 181 13.20 4.03 -12.79
C ALA A 181 12.01 3.85 -11.86
N PRO A 182 10.76 3.76 -12.40
CA PRO A 182 9.57 3.50 -11.59
C PRO A 182 9.70 2.18 -10.85
N SER A 183 9.73 2.21 -9.53
CA SER A 183 9.82 1.05 -8.63
C SER A 183 8.44 0.59 -8.21
N LEU A 184 8.23 -0.73 -8.08
CA LEU A 184 7.03 -1.28 -7.45
C LEU A 184 7.04 -0.89 -5.97
N ILE A 185 6.07 -0.08 -5.56
CA ILE A 185 5.90 0.35 -4.17
C ILE A 185 4.56 -0.10 -3.61
N HIS A 186 4.51 -0.30 -2.30
CA HIS A 186 3.28 -0.59 -1.57
C HIS A 186 2.28 0.58 -1.63
N GLY A 187 2.78 1.80 -1.62
CA GLY A 187 2.03 3.04 -1.79
C GLY A 187 1.34 3.58 -0.54
N ASP A 188 1.28 2.79 0.54
CA ASP A 188 0.76 3.20 1.86
C ASP A 188 1.51 2.46 2.98
N LEU A 189 2.85 2.44 2.93
CA LEU A 189 3.66 1.68 3.88
C LEU A 189 3.98 2.48 5.14
N TRP A 190 3.28 2.18 6.20
CA TRP A 190 3.52 2.67 7.56
C TRP A 190 3.38 1.54 8.58
N SER A 191 3.60 1.82 9.87
CA SER A 191 3.64 0.78 10.92
C SER A 191 2.34 -0.02 11.11
N GLY A 192 1.24 0.43 10.53
CA GLY A 192 -0.05 -0.27 10.54
C GLY A 192 -0.27 -1.24 9.38
N ASN A 193 0.55 -1.16 8.32
CA ASN A 193 0.32 -1.90 7.08
C ASN A 193 1.34 -3.02 6.82
N PHE A 194 2.00 -3.49 7.87
CA PHE A 194 2.76 -4.74 7.86
C PHE A 194 2.51 -5.56 9.13
N LEU A 195 2.72 -6.87 9.02
CA LEU A 195 2.63 -7.82 10.11
C LEU A 195 3.97 -8.57 10.25
N CYS A 196 4.30 -8.97 11.48
CA CYS A 196 5.33 -9.96 11.72
C CYS A 196 4.62 -11.31 11.80
N GLY A 197 4.80 -12.15 10.79
CA GLY A 197 4.20 -13.48 10.71
C GLY A 197 4.76 -14.44 11.75
N ALA A 198 4.10 -15.57 11.93
CA ALA A 198 4.47 -16.58 12.94
C ALA A 198 5.86 -17.19 12.73
N GLY A 199 6.37 -17.17 11.50
CA GLY A 199 7.73 -17.57 11.14
C GLY A 199 8.77 -16.45 11.24
N GLY A 200 8.39 -15.24 11.67
CA GLY A 200 9.26 -14.06 11.72
C GLY A 200 9.39 -13.33 10.37
N GLU A 201 8.63 -13.71 9.37
CA GLU A 201 8.58 -13.05 8.06
C GLU A 201 7.78 -11.75 8.11
N VAL A 202 8.14 -10.78 7.29
CA VAL A 202 7.32 -9.60 7.05
C VAL A 202 6.21 -9.92 6.05
N VAL A 203 4.98 -9.52 6.39
CA VAL A 203 3.79 -9.66 5.53
C VAL A 203 3.18 -8.30 5.33
N LEU A 204 3.09 -7.83 4.09
CA LEU A 204 2.47 -6.54 3.74
C LEU A 204 0.97 -6.70 3.55
N ILE A 205 0.20 -5.73 4.06
CA ILE A 205 -1.26 -5.70 4.01
C ILE A 205 -1.74 -4.31 3.58
N ASP A 206 -2.98 -4.21 3.10
CA ASP A 206 -3.65 -2.94 2.76
C ASP A 206 -2.89 -2.06 1.75
N PRO A 207 -2.41 -2.61 0.63
CA PRO A 207 -1.61 -1.85 -0.31
C PRO A 207 -2.42 -0.88 -1.16
N ALA A 208 -1.78 0.24 -1.53
CA ALA A 208 -2.22 1.21 -2.53
C ALA A 208 -1.22 1.25 -3.70
N VAL A 209 -0.94 0.09 -4.29
CA VAL A 209 0.17 -0.18 -5.21
C VAL A 209 0.18 0.72 -6.43
N TYR A 210 1.38 1.16 -6.79
CA TYR A 210 1.71 1.73 -8.08
C TYR A 210 3.23 1.66 -8.32
N TYR A 211 3.67 1.91 -9.53
CA TYR A 211 5.08 2.11 -9.85
C TYR A 211 5.42 3.58 -9.67
N GLY A 212 6.22 3.88 -8.66
CA GLY A 212 6.58 5.21 -8.23
C GLY A 212 8.06 5.36 -7.92
N HIS A 213 8.44 6.53 -7.39
CA HIS A 213 9.78 6.72 -6.87
C HIS A 213 9.88 6.12 -5.47
N ARG A 214 10.85 5.25 -5.24
CA ARG A 214 11.02 4.52 -3.97
C ARG A 214 11.24 5.40 -2.74
N GLU A 215 11.79 6.61 -2.92
CA GLU A 215 11.91 7.57 -1.81
C GLU A 215 10.55 8.03 -1.28
N ALA A 216 9.52 8.08 -2.14
CA ALA A 216 8.17 8.40 -1.68
C ALA A 216 7.63 7.34 -0.69
N GLU A 217 7.97 6.07 -0.88
CA GLU A 217 7.61 5.02 0.08
C GLU A 217 8.45 5.10 1.34
N LEU A 218 9.76 5.31 1.23
CA LEU A 218 10.61 5.51 2.40
C LEU A 218 10.15 6.72 3.23
N ALA A 219 9.77 7.82 2.59
CA ALA A 219 9.18 8.96 3.28
C ALA A 219 7.87 8.58 4.01
N MET A 220 7.01 7.76 3.41
CA MET A 220 5.78 7.27 4.05
C MET A 220 6.10 6.48 5.33
N THR A 221 7.16 5.66 5.34
CA THR A 221 7.52 4.90 6.55
C THR A 221 7.87 5.79 7.74
N HIS A 222 8.25 7.06 7.53
CA HIS A 222 8.56 8.02 8.59
C HIS A 222 7.35 8.75 9.18
N LEU A 223 6.22 8.80 8.46
CA LEU A 223 5.10 9.70 8.80
C LEU A 223 4.46 9.42 10.18
N PHE A 224 4.42 8.18 10.63
CA PHE A 224 3.72 7.80 11.86
C PHE A 224 4.67 7.20 12.89
N GLY A 225 5.78 7.88 13.13
CA GLY A 225 6.78 7.51 14.13
C GLY A 225 8.00 6.76 13.60
N GLY A 226 8.03 6.47 12.31
CA GLY A 226 9.15 5.83 11.64
C GLY A 226 9.31 4.33 11.95
N PHE A 227 10.15 3.68 11.15
CA PHE A 227 10.65 2.34 11.45
C PHE A 227 11.99 2.45 12.21
N PRO A 228 12.47 1.37 12.86
CA PRO A 228 13.78 1.40 13.51
C PRO A 228 14.91 1.67 12.51
N GLN A 229 15.97 2.34 12.98
CA GLN A 229 17.14 2.67 12.14
C GLN A 229 17.74 1.46 11.44
N SER A 230 17.68 0.27 12.08
CA SER A 230 18.14 -0.99 11.49
C SER A 230 17.47 -1.35 10.16
N PHE A 231 16.19 -0.95 9.98
CA PHE A 231 15.47 -1.12 8.71
C PHE A 231 16.10 -0.25 7.61
N TYR A 232 16.29 1.04 7.88
CA TYR A 232 16.86 1.97 6.89
C TYR A 232 18.32 1.62 6.56
N ASP A 233 19.12 1.26 7.55
CA ASP A 233 20.50 0.84 7.34
C ASP A 233 20.59 -0.42 6.46
N ALA A 234 19.67 -1.38 6.66
CA ALA A 234 19.63 -2.59 5.86
C ALA A 234 19.14 -2.32 4.43
N TYR A 235 18.11 -1.47 4.28
CA TYR A 235 17.63 -1.00 2.99
C TYR A 235 18.76 -0.32 2.19
N MET A 236 19.45 0.63 2.81
CA MET A 236 20.53 1.41 2.19
C MET A 236 21.73 0.55 1.79
N ARG A 237 22.04 -0.50 2.54
CA ARG A 237 23.09 -1.48 2.17
C ARG A 237 22.70 -2.31 0.95
N GLU A 238 21.42 -2.70 0.85
CA GLU A 238 20.91 -3.54 -0.25
C GLU A 238 20.70 -2.71 -1.53
N TYR A 239 20.12 -1.51 -1.40
CA TYR A 239 19.81 -0.62 -2.53
C TYR A 239 20.05 0.85 -2.14
N PRO A 240 21.29 1.34 -2.22
CA PRO A 240 21.63 2.71 -1.86
C PRO A 240 20.77 3.74 -2.59
N LEU A 241 20.37 4.79 -1.89
CA LEU A 241 19.73 5.96 -2.50
C LEU A 241 20.78 6.87 -3.13
N GLN A 242 20.35 7.71 -4.06
CA GLN A 242 21.23 8.71 -4.69
C GLN A 242 21.65 9.78 -3.67
N ALA A 243 22.75 10.47 -3.93
CA ALA A 243 23.16 11.58 -3.07
C ALA A 243 22.10 12.72 -3.09
N GLY A 244 21.81 13.28 -1.94
CA GLY A 244 20.83 14.37 -1.80
C GLY A 244 19.41 13.95 -1.41
N TRP A 245 19.16 12.67 -1.15
CA TRP A 245 17.88 12.17 -0.69
C TRP A 245 17.49 12.63 0.73
N GLN A 246 18.41 13.15 1.52
CA GLN A 246 18.27 13.59 2.93
C GLN A 246 17.48 14.89 3.07
#